data_bb5dc127967604358b9691babb35e8e4
#
_entry.id   bb5dc127967604358b9691babb35e8e4
#
_cell.length_a   1.000
_cell.length_b   1.000
_cell.length_c   1.000
_cell.angle_alpha   90.00
_cell.angle_beta   90.00
_cell.angle_gamma   90.00
#
_symmetry.space_group_name_H-M   'P 1'
#
loop_
_entity.id
_entity.type
_entity.pdbx_description
1 polymer ?
#
loop_
_entity_poly.entity_id
_entity_poly.type
_entity_poly.pdbx_seq_one_letter_code
_entity_poly.pdbx_strand_id
1 'polypeptide(L)'
;RGYNDSLQLSLYKPLNHDSVSYIYPGYCLDSYFIFLDTAHTQVLGRNFLGKPDFIRIAFHHGGSVFIQLAPLAFSNFFLLHKRNKTYYDFALSYLPETTSEVLWDDYFRYRKTGDFSALHFIRGNRALRWAFWLIVLLFSLLYLFESKRKQRAIRNIPAPGNASVDFVKTVGRLYFQQK
;
A
#
# COMPACT_ATOMS: atom_id res chain seq x y z
N ARG A 1 -9.04 -13.51 20.17
CA ARG A 1 -8.44 -12.40 19.40
C ARG A 1 -9.21 -11.13 19.78
N GLY A 2 -8.59 -10.26 20.55
CA GLY A 2 -9.12 -8.94 20.88
C GLY A 2 -8.47 -7.89 20.00
N TYR A 3 -9.25 -6.95 19.49
CA TYR A 3 -8.72 -5.71 18.92
C TYR A 3 -8.55 -4.72 20.05
N ASN A 4 -7.40 -4.13 20.14
CA ASN A 4 -7.10 -3.10 21.12
C ASN A 4 -6.64 -1.83 20.41
N ASP A 5 -7.02 -0.66 20.95
CA ASP A 5 -6.66 0.64 20.40
C ASP A 5 -5.19 1.02 20.66
N SER A 6 -4.49 0.21 21.43
CA SER A 6 -3.05 0.40 21.69
C SER A 6 -2.36 -0.94 21.88
N LEU A 7 -1.15 -1.07 21.33
CA LEU A 7 -0.25 -2.16 21.61
C LEU A 7 0.45 -1.86 22.93
N GLN A 8 0.26 -2.73 23.92
CA GLN A 8 0.99 -2.67 25.19
C GLN A 8 1.74 -3.99 25.38
N LEU A 9 3.04 -3.91 25.48
CA LEU A 9 3.95 -5.04 25.66
C LEU A 9 4.79 -4.82 26.91
N SER A 10 5.06 -5.88 27.62
CA SER A 10 6.04 -5.91 28.69
C SER A 10 7.16 -6.88 28.35
N LEU A 11 8.39 -6.46 28.55
CA LEU A 11 9.58 -7.28 28.31
C LEU A 11 10.37 -7.37 29.60
N TYR A 12 10.82 -8.58 29.96
CA TYR A 12 11.70 -8.80 31.08
C TYR A 12 13.13 -8.43 30.68
N LYS A 13 13.83 -7.72 31.55
CA LYS A 13 15.26 -7.46 31.34
C LYS A 13 16.09 -8.72 31.58
N PRO A 14 17.07 -9.03 30.74
CA PRO A 14 17.84 -10.25 30.87
C PRO A 14 18.61 -10.36 32.21
N LEU A 15 19.06 -9.22 32.74
CA LEU A 15 19.93 -9.18 33.95
C LEU A 15 19.14 -9.16 35.27
N ASN A 16 18.03 -8.43 35.34
CA ASN A 16 17.35 -8.15 36.61
C ASN A 16 15.93 -8.73 36.71
N HIS A 17 15.44 -9.38 35.68
CA HIS A 17 14.04 -9.84 35.56
C HIS A 17 12.96 -8.74 35.78
N ASP A 18 13.37 -7.47 35.84
CA ASP A 18 12.43 -6.36 35.90
C ASP A 18 11.65 -6.25 34.61
N SER A 19 10.35 -6.06 34.70
CA SER A 19 9.53 -5.84 33.52
C SER A 19 9.48 -4.38 33.13
N VAL A 20 9.70 -4.09 31.86
CA VAL A 20 9.52 -2.74 31.27
C VAL A 20 8.33 -2.79 30.38
N SER A 21 7.41 -1.83 30.53
CA SER A 21 6.21 -1.71 29.71
C SER A 21 6.41 -0.70 28.58
N TYR A 22 5.97 -1.07 27.39
CA TYR A 22 6.04 -0.27 26.18
C TYR A 22 4.63 -0.11 25.61
N ILE A 23 4.30 1.09 25.20
CA ILE A 23 2.98 1.42 24.68
C ILE A 23 3.14 2.07 23.30
N TYR A 24 2.31 1.62 22.37
CA TYR A 24 2.20 2.20 21.05
C TYR A 24 0.70 2.37 20.70
N PRO A 25 0.24 3.61 20.36
CA PRO A 25 -1.14 3.84 19.95
C PRO A 25 -1.38 3.28 18.56
N GLY A 26 -2.51 2.62 18.37
CA GLY A 26 -2.93 2.08 17.08
C GLY A 26 -3.57 0.71 17.22
N TYR A 27 -4.38 0.35 16.24
CA TYR A 27 -5.02 -0.96 16.17
C TYR A 27 -3.99 -2.07 16.01
N CYS A 28 -3.99 -3.02 16.91
CA CYS A 28 -3.11 -4.17 16.84
C CYS A 28 -3.87 -5.47 17.13
N LEU A 29 -3.37 -6.54 16.51
CA LEU A 29 -3.80 -7.89 16.80
C LEU A 29 -3.07 -8.34 18.06
N ASP A 30 -3.82 -8.60 19.11
CA ASP A 30 -3.28 -9.11 20.34
C ASP A 30 -3.24 -10.64 20.29
N SER A 31 -2.04 -11.17 20.20
CA SER A 31 -1.79 -12.60 20.13
C SER A 31 -0.99 -13.05 21.35
N TYR A 32 -1.25 -14.26 21.79
CA TYR A 32 -0.55 -14.86 22.93
C TYR A 32 -0.51 -16.38 22.81
N PHE A 33 0.43 -16.99 23.52
CA PHE A 33 0.51 -18.44 23.63
C PHE A 33 -0.49 -18.96 24.61
N ILE A 34 -1.31 -19.92 24.19
CA ILE A 34 -2.35 -20.55 25.05
C ILE A 34 -1.74 -21.64 25.90
N PHE A 35 -0.85 -22.45 25.30
CA PHE A 35 -0.15 -23.53 25.95
C PHE A 35 1.36 -23.36 25.79
N LEU A 36 2.09 -23.54 26.87
CA LEU A 36 3.55 -23.51 26.89
C LEU A 36 4.06 -24.71 27.67
N ASP A 37 5.05 -25.40 27.11
CA ASP A 37 5.84 -26.35 27.87
C ASP A 37 6.80 -25.59 28.78
N THR A 38 6.51 -25.52 30.05
CA THR A 38 7.30 -24.78 31.04
C THR A 38 8.66 -25.40 31.33
N ALA A 39 8.89 -26.67 30.93
CA ALA A 39 10.17 -27.33 31.14
C ALA A 39 11.26 -26.79 30.21
N HIS A 40 10.89 -26.43 28.98
CA HIS A 40 11.84 -26.00 27.94
C HIS A 40 11.62 -24.56 27.47
N THR A 41 10.57 -23.90 27.98
CA THR A 41 10.19 -22.57 27.50
C THR A 41 10.34 -21.52 28.60
N GLN A 42 11.06 -20.46 28.29
CA GLN A 42 11.19 -19.27 29.12
C GLN A 42 10.32 -18.15 28.56
N VAL A 43 9.45 -17.55 29.37
CA VAL A 43 8.67 -16.37 28.99
C VAL A 43 9.55 -15.13 29.13
N LEU A 44 9.73 -14.40 28.04
CA LEU A 44 10.54 -13.18 27.94
C LEU A 44 9.66 -11.92 27.95
N GLY A 45 8.45 -12.01 27.42
CA GLY A 45 7.52 -10.89 27.35
C GLY A 45 6.07 -11.30 27.51
N ARG A 46 5.26 -10.32 27.86
CA ARG A 46 3.80 -10.48 28.04
C ARG A 46 3.05 -9.33 27.40
N ASN A 47 1.87 -9.64 26.90
CA ASN A 47 0.94 -8.64 26.38
C ASN A 47 0.22 -7.88 27.50
N PHE A 48 -0.68 -6.94 27.17
CA PHE A 48 -1.45 -6.15 28.12
C PHE A 48 -2.38 -7.00 29.03
N LEU A 49 -2.78 -8.20 28.59
CA LEU A 49 -3.54 -9.15 29.38
C LEU A 49 -2.67 -9.97 30.36
N GLY A 50 -1.36 -9.68 30.42
CA GLY A 50 -0.41 -10.45 31.22
C GLY A 50 -0.12 -11.85 30.66
N LYS A 51 -0.57 -12.15 29.42
CA LYS A 51 -0.34 -13.44 28.76
C LYS A 51 0.95 -13.45 27.97
N PRO A 52 1.65 -14.58 27.88
CA PRO A 52 2.93 -14.67 27.19
C PRO A 52 2.79 -14.44 25.68
N ASP A 53 3.58 -13.52 25.17
CA ASP A 53 3.63 -13.16 23.76
C ASP A 53 5.03 -13.25 23.16
N PHE A 54 6.06 -13.25 24.02
CA PHE A 54 7.45 -13.44 23.63
C PHE A 54 8.08 -14.55 24.47
N ILE A 55 8.61 -15.58 23.80
CA ILE A 55 9.16 -16.76 24.45
C ILE A 55 10.50 -17.16 23.86
N ARG A 56 11.29 -17.85 24.68
CA ARG A 56 12.50 -18.56 24.27
C ARG A 56 12.29 -20.04 24.53
N ILE A 57 12.58 -20.88 23.54
CA ILE A 57 12.61 -22.33 23.66
C ILE A 57 14.06 -22.78 23.56
N ALA A 58 14.56 -23.44 24.58
CA ALA A 58 15.91 -23.98 24.63
C ALA A 58 15.91 -25.45 24.20
N PHE A 59 16.91 -25.85 23.38
CA PHE A 59 17.07 -27.23 22.92
C PHE A 59 18.23 -27.92 23.61
N HIS A 60 18.12 -29.22 23.84
CA HIS A 60 19.14 -30.05 24.52
C HIS A 60 20.52 -30.04 23.89
N HIS A 61 20.60 -29.89 22.58
CA HIS A 61 21.89 -29.91 21.85
C HIS A 61 22.52 -28.51 21.68
N GLY A 62 22.05 -27.56 22.47
CA GLY A 62 22.42 -26.15 22.30
C GLY A 62 21.55 -25.47 21.26
N GLY A 63 21.50 -24.18 21.32
CA GLY A 63 20.63 -23.37 20.49
C GLY A 63 19.31 -23.03 21.18
N SER A 64 18.71 -21.97 20.71
CA SER A 64 17.41 -21.49 21.19
C SER A 64 16.61 -20.88 20.07
N VAL A 65 15.31 -21.04 20.12
CA VAL A 65 14.37 -20.36 19.23
C VAL A 65 13.62 -19.29 20.01
N PHE A 66 13.58 -18.11 19.48
CA PHE A 66 12.83 -16.98 20.01
C PHE A 66 11.59 -16.76 19.13
N ILE A 67 10.41 -16.72 19.74
CA ILE A 67 9.16 -16.53 19.03
C ILE A 67 8.43 -15.35 19.65
N GLN A 68 8.15 -14.33 18.80
CA GLN A 68 7.43 -13.13 19.16
C GLN A 68 6.10 -13.06 18.39
N LEU A 69 4.98 -12.91 19.10
CA LEU A 69 3.65 -12.85 18.51
C LEU A 69 3.15 -11.43 18.23
N ALA A 70 3.93 -10.39 18.60
CA ALA A 70 3.63 -9.00 18.34
C ALA A 70 4.58 -8.42 17.26
N PRO A 71 4.38 -8.72 15.96
CA PRO A 71 5.32 -8.32 14.90
C PRO A 71 5.44 -6.80 14.75
N LEU A 72 4.43 -6.04 15.17
CA LEU A 72 4.45 -4.57 15.16
C LEU A 72 5.52 -4.00 16.10
N ALA A 73 5.96 -4.74 17.11
CA ALA A 73 7.04 -4.32 18.01
C ALA A 73 8.39 -4.12 17.30
N PHE A 74 8.57 -4.77 16.13
CA PHE A 74 9.74 -4.63 15.27
C PHE A 74 9.51 -3.71 14.07
N SER A 75 8.43 -2.95 14.07
CA SER A 75 8.16 -1.95 13.04
C SER A 75 8.83 -0.61 13.36
N ASN A 76 9.17 0.16 12.33
CA ASN A 76 9.71 1.51 12.49
C ASN A 76 8.78 2.43 13.29
N PHE A 77 7.46 2.26 13.13
CA PHE A 77 6.47 3.04 13.88
C PHE A 77 6.58 2.80 15.39
N PHE A 78 6.69 1.56 15.80
CA PHE A 78 6.84 1.22 17.20
C PHE A 78 8.17 1.74 17.76
N LEU A 79 9.26 1.51 17.04
CA LEU A 79 10.62 1.88 17.48
C LEU A 79 10.80 3.38 17.65
N LEU A 80 10.18 4.20 16.78
CA LEU A 80 10.29 5.66 16.81
C LEU A 80 9.39 6.31 17.84
N HIS A 81 8.46 5.56 18.43
CA HIS A 81 7.52 6.10 19.42
C HIS A 81 8.15 6.14 20.82
N LYS A 82 8.32 7.36 21.38
CA LYS A 82 8.86 7.59 22.73
C LYS A 82 10.20 6.85 22.95
N ARG A 83 10.24 5.95 23.96
CA ARG A 83 11.42 5.15 24.34
C ARG A 83 11.35 3.70 23.85
N ASN A 84 10.50 3.39 22.90
CA ASN A 84 10.29 2.02 22.43
C ASN A 84 11.54 1.43 21.73
N LYS A 85 12.49 2.24 21.33
CA LYS A 85 13.79 1.77 20.85
C LYS A 85 14.45 0.79 21.83
N THR A 86 14.31 1.04 23.15
CA THR A 86 14.90 0.16 24.17
C THR A 86 14.28 -1.24 24.20
N TYR A 87 13.06 -1.41 23.66
CA TYR A 87 12.47 -2.72 23.46
C TYR A 87 13.32 -3.59 22.54
N TYR A 88 13.75 -3.00 21.44
CA TYR A 88 14.59 -3.69 20.45
C TYR A 88 15.96 -4.05 21.05
N ASP A 89 16.57 -3.10 21.73
CA ASP A 89 17.87 -3.30 22.39
C ASP A 89 17.78 -4.47 23.39
N PHE A 90 16.73 -4.51 24.22
CA PHE A 90 16.53 -5.60 25.17
C PHE A 90 16.14 -6.93 24.51
N ALA A 91 15.33 -6.91 23.47
CA ALA A 91 14.98 -8.14 22.75
C ALA A 91 16.20 -8.78 22.10
N LEU A 92 17.11 -7.98 21.54
CA LEU A 92 18.35 -8.47 20.94
C LEU A 92 19.41 -8.87 21.98
N SER A 93 19.38 -8.28 23.18
CA SER A 93 20.33 -8.63 24.24
C SER A 93 20.17 -10.05 24.80
N TYR A 94 19.12 -10.76 24.41
CA TYR A 94 18.98 -12.19 24.70
C TYR A 94 19.83 -13.08 23.77
N LEU A 95 20.36 -12.52 22.68
CA LEU A 95 21.30 -13.24 21.82
C LEU A 95 22.65 -13.39 22.51
N PRO A 96 23.35 -14.51 22.28
CA PRO A 96 24.68 -14.70 22.83
C PRO A 96 25.65 -13.64 22.32
N GLU A 97 26.50 -13.11 23.21
CA GLU A 97 27.54 -12.14 22.82
C GLU A 97 28.59 -12.73 21.85
N THR A 98 28.70 -14.06 21.81
CA THR A 98 29.60 -14.80 20.93
C THR A 98 29.07 -14.92 19.48
N THR A 99 27.94 -14.31 19.16
CA THR A 99 27.37 -14.37 17.83
C THR A 99 28.26 -13.65 16.84
N SER A 100 28.89 -14.40 15.93
CA SER A 100 29.81 -13.86 14.91
C SER A 100 29.13 -13.51 13.61
N GLU A 101 27.97 -14.11 13.33
CA GLU A 101 27.27 -13.96 12.08
C GLU A 101 25.76 -13.88 12.33
N VAL A 102 25.09 -12.97 11.63
CA VAL A 102 23.62 -12.82 11.65
C VAL A 102 23.10 -12.97 10.23
N LEU A 103 22.27 -13.96 10.00
CA LEU A 103 21.59 -14.19 8.73
C LEU A 103 20.17 -13.62 8.80
N TRP A 104 19.86 -12.76 7.87
CA TRP A 104 18.50 -12.19 7.74
C TRP A 104 17.73 -12.92 6.65
N ASP A 105 16.67 -13.62 7.02
CA ASP A 105 15.82 -14.32 6.08
C ASP A 105 14.62 -13.47 5.66
N ASP A 106 14.60 -13.08 4.39
CA ASP A 106 13.50 -12.34 3.75
C ASP A 106 12.51 -13.24 3.01
N TYR A 107 12.66 -14.57 3.10
CA TYR A 107 11.83 -15.52 2.33
C TYR A 107 10.33 -15.28 2.53
N PHE A 108 9.89 -15.09 3.77
CA PHE A 108 8.48 -14.85 4.08
C PHE A 108 8.02 -13.41 3.78
N ARG A 109 8.93 -12.46 3.72
CA ARG A 109 8.63 -11.08 3.35
C ARG A 109 8.37 -10.97 1.85
N TYR A 110 9.15 -11.68 1.05
CA TYR A 110 9.00 -11.74 -0.40
C TYR A 110 8.10 -12.88 -0.86
N ARG A 111 7.65 -13.74 0.06
CA ARG A 111 6.61 -14.69 -0.33
C ARG A 111 5.47 -13.82 -0.85
N LYS A 112 5.36 -13.80 -2.14
CA LYS A 112 4.32 -13.13 -2.90
C LYS A 112 3.00 -13.34 -2.16
N THR A 113 2.62 -12.45 -1.28
CA THR A 113 1.22 -12.15 -1.08
C THR A 113 0.78 -11.89 -2.50
N GLY A 114 0.18 -12.92 -3.11
CA GLY A 114 0.07 -13.13 -4.54
C GLY A 114 0.00 -11.81 -5.25
N ASP A 115 0.84 -11.60 -6.24
CA ASP A 115 1.00 -10.34 -6.93
C ASP A 115 -0.27 -9.49 -6.79
N PHE A 116 -0.28 -8.53 -5.86
CA PHE A 116 -1.29 -7.48 -5.80
C PHE A 116 -1.05 -6.52 -6.97
N SER A 117 -0.75 -7.11 -8.11
CA SER A 117 -0.93 -6.44 -9.37
C SER A 117 -2.43 -6.14 -9.44
N ALA A 118 -2.78 -4.87 -9.54
CA ALA A 118 -4.18 -4.48 -9.75
C ALA A 118 -4.82 -5.30 -10.88
N LEU A 119 -4.03 -5.70 -11.87
CA LEU A 119 -4.43 -6.61 -12.96
C LEU A 119 -4.77 -8.03 -12.47
N HIS A 120 -4.03 -8.57 -11.50
CA HIS A 120 -4.34 -9.91 -10.96
C HIS A 120 -5.65 -9.88 -10.15
N PHE A 121 -5.88 -8.83 -9.37
CA PHE A 121 -7.12 -8.63 -8.64
C PHE A 121 -8.33 -8.49 -9.60
N ILE A 122 -8.17 -7.71 -10.69
CA ILE A 122 -9.20 -7.55 -11.72
C ILE A 122 -9.50 -8.89 -12.42
N ARG A 123 -8.46 -9.69 -12.73
CA ARG A 123 -8.64 -10.99 -13.39
C ARG A 123 -9.24 -12.05 -12.48
N GLY A 124 -8.98 -11.98 -11.19
CA GLY A 124 -9.51 -12.92 -10.19
C GLY A 124 -11.01 -12.76 -9.95
N ASN A 125 -11.55 -11.56 -10.09
CA ASN A 125 -12.97 -11.29 -9.89
C ASN A 125 -13.72 -11.25 -11.22
N ARG A 126 -14.73 -12.12 -11.39
CA ARG A 126 -15.51 -12.24 -12.63
C ARG A 126 -16.19 -10.92 -13.05
N ALA A 127 -16.73 -10.18 -12.08
CA ALA A 127 -17.39 -8.90 -12.34
C ALA A 127 -16.40 -7.83 -12.81
N LEU A 128 -15.24 -7.72 -12.14
CA LEU A 128 -14.19 -6.75 -12.49
C LEU A 128 -13.55 -7.05 -13.85
N ARG A 129 -13.41 -8.33 -14.20
CA ARG A 129 -12.91 -8.75 -15.51
C ARG A 129 -13.84 -8.30 -16.65
N TRP A 130 -15.15 -8.45 -16.48
CA TRP A 130 -16.12 -7.94 -17.47
C TRP A 130 -16.10 -6.41 -17.55
N ALA A 131 -16.07 -5.72 -16.42
CA ALA A 131 -15.97 -4.26 -16.37
C ALA A 131 -14.71 -3.76 -17.09
N PHE A 132 -13.57 -4.40 -16.86
CA PHE A 132 -12.32 -4.05 -17.53
C PHE A 132 -12.44 -4.19 -19.06
N TRP A 133 -12.96 -5.29 -19.56
CA TRP A 133 -13.12 -5.48 -21.01
C TRP A 133 -14.13 -4.51 -21.62
N LEU A 134 -15.20 -4.16 -20.90
CA LEU A 134 -16.15 -3.14 -21.35
C LEU A 134 -15.51 -1.76 -21.45
N ILE A 135 -14.66 -1.39 -20.50
CA ILE A 135 -13.90 -0.13 -20.55
C ILE A 135 -12.96 -0.11 -21.75
N VAL A 136 -12.21 -1.19 -21.97
CA VAL A 136 -11.30 -1.31 -23.13
C VAL A 136 -12.08 -1.19 -24.43
N LEU A 137 -13.22 -1.87 -24.53
CA LEU A 137 -14.10 -1.77 -25.69
C LEU A 137 -14.61 -0.34 -25.90
N LEU A 138 -15.05 0.34 -24.83
CA LEU A 138 -15.54 1.72 -24.89
C LEU A 138 -14.45 2.67 -25.40
N PHE A 139 -13.25 2.60 -24.86
CA PHE A 139 -12.14 3.43 -25.33
C PHE A 139 -11.75 3.12 -26.79
N SER A 140 -11.79 1.86 -27.19
CA SER A 140 -11.55 1.47 -28.58
C SER A 140 -12.60 2.06 -29.52
N LEU A 141 -13.86 2.03 -29.15
CA LEU A 141 -14.94 2.64 -29.93
C LEU A 141 -14.79 4.17 -30.00
N LEU A 142 -14.51 4.83 -28.89
CA LEU A 142 -14.26 6.28 -28.87
C LEU A 142 -13.09 6.63 -29.80
N TYR A 143 -12.00 5.88 -29.74
CA TYR A 143 -10.85 6.08 -30.63
C TYR A 143 -11.23 5.93 -32.10
N LEU A 144 -11.99 4.87 -32.45
CA LEU A 144 -12.45 4.63 -33.82
C LEU A 144 -13.39 5.74 -34.33
N PHE A 145 -14.29 6.24 -33.48
CA PHE A 145 -15.21 7.30 -33.88
C PHE A 145 -14.54 8.68 -33.94
N GLU A 146 -13.60 8.95 -33.06
CA GLU A 146 -12.89 10.23 -33.02
C GLU A 146 -11.74 10.29 -34.06
N SER A 147 -11.20 9.14 -34.44
CA SER A 147 -10.17 9.00 -35.50
C SER A 147 -10.72 9.29 -36.89
N LYS A 148 -12.05 9.22 -37.10
CA LYS A 148 -12.63 9.75 -38.34
C LYS A 148 -12.41 11.26 -38.34
N ARG A 149 -11.43 11.71 -39.14
CA ARG A 149 -11.16 13.12 -39.38
C ARG A 149 -12.49 13.84 -39.59
N LYS A 150 -12.87 14.69 -38.66
CA LYS A 150 -13.90 15.72 -38.90
C LYS A 150 -13.36 16.60 -39.99
N GLN A 151 -13.71 16.32 -41.25
CA GLN A 151 -13.41 17.28 -42.32
C GLN A 151 -14.13 18.56 -41.89
N ARG A 152 -13.36 19.62 -41.70
CA ARG A 152 -13.94 20.94 -41.53
C ARG A 152 -14.82 21.18 -42.73
N ALA A 153 -16.12 21.41 -42.52
CA ALA A 153 -17.02 21.85 -43.53
C ALA A 153 -16.35 23.10 -44.15
N ILE A 154 -15.86 22.94 -45.37
CA ILE A 154 -15.31 24.08 -46.14
C ILE A 154 -16.54 24.99 -46.33
N ARG A 155 -16.52 26.17 -45.69
CA ARG A 155 -17.53 27.18 -45.94
C ARG A 155 -17.53 27.43 -47.47
N ASN A 156 -18.69 27.25 -48.09
CA ASN A 156 -18.84 27.57 -49.49
C ASN A 156 -18.58 29.07 -49.62
N ILE A 157 -17.37 29.43 -50.05
CA ILE A 157 -17.00 30.80 -50.28
C ILE A 157 -17.68 31.17 -51.59
N PRO A 158 -18.68 32.10 -51.59
CA PRO A 158 -19.35 32.51 -52.83
C PRO A 158 -18.26 33.04 -53.77
N ALA A 159 -18.34 32.68 -55.04
CA ALA A 159 -17.39 33.14 -56.06
C ALA A 159 -17.26 34.67 -55.97
N PRO A 160 -16.01 35.21 -56.00
CA PRO A 160 -15.82 36.64 -55.88
C PRO A 160 -16.64 37.33 -56.97
N GLY A 161 -17.62 38.09 -56.54
CA GLY A 161 -18.43 38.92 -57.45
C GLY A 161 -17.49 39.86 -58.19
N ASN A 162 -17.73 39.99 -59.52
CA ASN A 162 -16.87 40.83 -60.35
C ASN A 162 -17.17 42.31 -59.97
N ALA A 163 -16.34 42.89 -59.10
CA ALA A 163 -16.53 44.21 -58.51
C ALA A 163 -16.69 45.29 -59.62
N SER A 164 -16.11 45.08 -60.82
CA SER A 164 -16.23 45.97 -61.94
C SER A 164 -17.68 45.97 -62.51
N VAL A 165 -18.35 44.80 -62.53
CA VAL A 165 -19.72 44.70 -63.00
C VAL A 165 -20.71 45.32 -62.01
N ASP A 166 -20.47 45.14 -60.70
CA ASP A 166 -21.32 45.77 -59.69
C ASP A 166 -21.13 47.28 -59.62
N PHE A 167 -19.93 47.77 -59.85
CA PHE A 167 -19.66 49.21 -60.00
C PHE A 167 -20.41 49.81 -61.16
N VAL A 168 -20.33 49.21 -62.35
CA VAL A 168 -21.08 49.66 -63.54
C VAL A 168 -22.59 49.65 -63.34
N LYS A 169 -23.14 48.62 -62.68
CA LYS A 169 -24.56 48.58 -62.31
C LYS A 169 -24.92 49.71 -61.33
N THR A 170 -24.09 49.99 -60.36
CA THR A 170 -24.34 51.06 -59.39
C THR A 170 -24.31 52.44 -60.05
N VAL A 171 -23.35 52.72 -60.91
CA VAL A 171 -23.24 53.96 -61.67
C VAL A 171 -24.42 54.09 -62.63
N GLY A 172 -24.82 53.01 -63.31
CA GLY A 172 -25.98 52.98 -64.17
C GLY A 172 -27.30 53.30 -63.44
N ARG A 173 -27.50 52.76 -62.23
CA ARG A 173 -28.65 53.09 -61.38
C ARG A 173 -28.67 54.55 -60.95
N LEU A 174 -27.55 55.10 -60.55
CA LEU A 174 -27.45 56.53 -60.14
C LEU A 174 -27.77 57.46 -61.33
N TYR A 175 -27.33 57.15 -62.52
CA TYR A 175 -27.60 57.91 -63.73
C TYR A 175 -29.11 57.91 -64.13
N PHE A 176 -29.77 56.75 -63.95
CA PHE A 176 -31.20 56.60 -64.25
C PHE A 176 -32.08 57.23 -63.18
N GLN A 177 -31.62 57.37 -61.94
CA GLN A 177 -32.41 58.00 -60.82
C GLN A 177 -32.36 59.52 -60.84
N GLN A 178 -31.49 60.15 -61.60
CA GLN A 178 -31.36 61.61 -61.70
C GLN A 178 -32.14 62.25 -62.87
N LYS A 179 -33.01 61.47 -63.59
CA LYS A 179 -34.02 61.92 -64.53
C LYS A 179 -35.39 61.75 -63.89
#